data_d0ad154cb9366504334eef538f0c8878
#
_entry.id   d0ad154cb9366504334eef538f0c8878
#
_cell.length_a   1.000
_cell.length_b   1.000
_cell.length_c   1.000
_cell.angle_alpha   90.00
_cell.angle_beta   90.00
_cell.angle_gamma   90.00
#
_symmetry.space_group_name_H-M   'P 1'
#
loop_
_entity.id
_entity.type
_entity.pdbx_description
1 polymer ?
#
loop_
_entity_poly.entity_id
_entity_poly.type
_entity_poly.pdbx_seq_one_letter_code
_entity_poly.pdbx_strand_id
1 'polypeptide(L)'
;MVTLFQPLLTNALLYVDDILLFSKNEESHEKLLTEFYNLVKSQEIMLSEKKMVIGQSSIYFLGVNILDEKYTLQPHIAVSIGEYPDKLINTKQIQQFLGIVNYMSDFILKISRYRNCLVQLLKKSPLEWNFVHTEVVQQLKKLVEKLPLLQIPMPGKRILQIDASDEY
;
A
#
# COMPACT_ATOMS: atom_id res chain seq x y z
N MET A 1 -19.76 -8.02 2.31
CA MET A 1 -19.52 -6.57 2.06
C MET A 1 -19.40 -6.23 0.57
N VAL A 2 -18.53 -6.87 -0.22
CA VAL A 2 -18.35 -6.57 -1.66
C VAL A 2 -19.65 -6.66 -2.46
N THR A 3 -20.46 -7.70 -2.27
CA THR A 3 -21.75 -7.88 -2.96
C THR A 3 -22.73 -6.73 -2.70
N LEU A 4 -22.71 -6.19 -1.51
CA LEU A 4 -23.59 -5.09 -1.10
C LEU A 4 -23.25 -3.79 -1.84
N PHE A 5 -21.96 -3.47 -1.96
CA PHE A 5 -21.48 -2.25 -2.60
C PHE A 5 -21.24 -2.42 -4.11
N GLN A 6 -21.66 -3.55 -4.69
CA GLN A 6 -21.48 -3.84 -6.13
C GLN A 6 -21.93 -2.69 -7.05
N PRO A 7 -23.05 -2.00 -6.80
CA PRO A 7 -23.47 -0.87 -7.64
C PRO A 7 -22.49 0.30 -7.66
N LEU A 8 -21.69 0.46 -6.58
CA LEU A 8 -20.77 1.58 -6.41
C LEU A 8 -19.32 1.26 -6.80
N LEU A 9 -18.98 0.00 -7.14
CA LEU A 9 -17.60 -0.44 -7.36
C LEU A 9 -16.88 0.27 -8.52
N THR A 10 -17.62 0.92 -9.41
CA THR A 10 -17.01 1.75 -10.47
C THR A 10 -16.33 3.00 -9.88
N ASN A 11 -16.82 3.49 -8.75
CA ASN A 11 -16.40 4.71 -8.07
C ASN A 11 -16.06 4.49 -6.60
N ALA A 12 -15.82 3.24 -6.21
CA ALA A 12 -15.49 2.86 -4.84
C ALA A 12 -14.40 1.77 -4.80
N LEU A 13 -13.48 1.92 -3.86
CA LEU A 13 -12.54 0.87 -3.45
C LEU A 13 -12.92 0.38 -2.06
N LEU A 14 -13.03 -0.93 -1.92
CA LEU A 14 -13.34 -1.59 -0.66
C LEU A 14 -12.15 -2.43 -0.22
N TYR A 15 -11.69 -2.22 0.99
CA TYR A 15 -10.63 -3.01 1.58
C TYR A 15 -10.94 -3.32 3.05
N VAL A 16 -11.31 -4.55 3.34
CA VAL A 16 -11.75 -5.02 4.66
C VAL A 16 -12.86 -4.11 5.22
N ASP A 17 -12.54 -3.18 6.10
CA ASP A 17 -13.46 -2.24 6.73
C ASP A 17 -13.35 -0.81 6.16
N ASP A 18 -12.36 -0.56 5.31
CA ASP A 18 -12.12 0.75 4.73
C ASP A 18 -12.83 0.89 3.37
N ILE A 19 -13.50 2.02 3.17
CA ILE A 19 -14.21 2.37 1.93
C ILE A 19 -13.67 3.70 1.43
N LEU A 20 -13.16 3.73 0.21
CA LEU A 20 -12.77 4.94 -0.50
C LEU A 20 -13.73 5.20 -1.65
N LEU A 21 -14.44 6.34 -1.62
CA LEU A 21 -15.26 6.82 -2.71
C LEU A 21 -14.50 7.88 -3.50
N PHE A 22 -14.55 7.81 -4.83
CA PHE A 22 -13.86 8.76 -5.70
C PHE A 22 -14.70 9.15 -6.91
N SER A 23 -14.53 10.37 -7.38
CA SER A 23 -15.27 10.92 -8.51
C SER A 23 -14.43 11.95 -9.26
N LYS A 24 -14.87 12.34 -10.46
CA LYS A 24 -14.16 13.29 -11.33
C LYS A 24 -14.35 14.75 -10.93
N ASN A 25 -15.47 15.07 -10.30
CA ASN A 25 -15.84 16.42 -9.92
C ASN A 25 -16.80 16.40 -8.73
N GLU A 26 -17.05 17.57 -8.16
CA GLU A 26 -17.86 17.76 -6.96
C GLU A 26 -19.31 17.28 -7.15
N GLU A 27 -19.94 17.63 -8.27
CA GLU A 27 -21.32 17.23 -8.55
C GLU A 27 -21.51 15.72 -8.60
N SER A 28 -20.59 15.02 -9.28
CA SER A 28 -20.61 13.54 -9.34
C SER A 28 -20.27 12.91 -7.99
N HIS A 29 -19.47 13.60 -7.16
CA HIS A 29 -19.14 13.14 -5.82
C HIS A 29 -20.34 13.23 -4.88
N GLU A 30 -21.10 14.32 -4.93
CA GLU A 30 -22.30 14.53 -4.15
C GLU A 30 -23.37 13.47 -4.47
N LYS A 31 -23.56 13.15 -5.75
CA LYS A 31 -24.45 12.06 -6.18
C LYS A 31 -24.00 10.71 -5.62
N LEU A 32 -22.72 10.40 -5.75
CA LEU A 32 -22.12 9.16 -5.23
C LEU A 32 -22.28 9.04 -3.71
N LEU A 33 -22.05 10.12 -2.97
CA LEU A 33 -22.25 10.15 -1.53
C LEU A 33 -23.72 9.91 -1.14
N THR A 34 -24.67 10.47 -1.91
CA THR A 34 -26.09 10.27 -1.70
C THR A 34 -26.49 8.81 -1.93
N GLU A 35 -26.00 8.19 -3.01
CA GLU A 35 -26.22 6.78 -3.31
C GLU A 35 -25.62 5.87 -2.22
N PHE A 36 -24.39 6.15 -1.81
CA PHE A 36 -23.71 5.45 -0.71
C PHE A 36 -24.50 5.55 0.60
N TYR A 37 -24.94 6.77 0.97
CA TYR A 37 -25.73 6.99 2.19
C TYR A 37 -27.03 6.20 2.18
N ASN A 38 -27.77 6.22 1.06
CA ASN A 38 -29.01 5.49 0.92
C ASN A 38 -28.80 3.97 1.05
N LEU A 39 -27.72 3.46 0.46
CA LEU A 39 -27.34 2.05 0.55
C LEU A 39 -27.01 1.65 2.00
N VAL A 40 -26.15 2.41 2.67
CA VAL A 40 -25.76 2.18 4.07
C VAL A 40 -26.95 2.21 4.99
N LYS A 41 -27.86 3.18 4.81
CA LYS A 41 -29.09 3.33 5.58
C LYS A 41 -30.07 2.16 5.36
N SER A 42 -30.24 1.73 4.11
CA SER A 42 -31.13 0.61 3.77
C SER A 42 -30.67 -0.73 4.34
N GLN A 43 -29.38 -0.86 4.61
CA GLN A 43 -28.77 -2.08 5.15
C GLN A 43 -28.41 -1.97 6.64
N GLU A 44 -28.83 -0.88 7.29
CA GLU A 44 -28.61 -0.63 8.73
C GLU A 44 -27.13 -0.70 9.13
N ILE A 45 -26.21 -0.31 8.21
CA ILE A 45 -24.77 -0.32 8.48
C ILE A 45 -24.41 0.89 9.34
N MET A 46 -23.76 0.64 10.46
CA MET A 46 -23.26 1.70 11.33
C MET A 46 -21.90 2.21 10.85
N LEU A 47 -21.82 3.49 10.50
CA LEU A 47 -20.58 4.18 10.18
C LEU A 47 -20.11 5.02 11.36
N SER A 48 -18.80 5.13 11.52
CA SER A 48 -18.20 5.99 12.53
C SER A 48 -17.97 7.39 11.97
N GLU A 49 -18.80 8.37 12.32
CA GLU A 49 -18.66 9.76 11.90
C GLU A 49 -17.26 10.33 12.18
N LYS A 50 -16.66 9.96 13.31
CA LYS A 50 -15.32 10.42 13.72
C LYS A 50 -14.20 9.95 12.78
N LYS A 51 -14.44 8.90 12.00
CA LYS A 51 -13.47 8.34 11.05
C LYS A 51 -13.78 8.74 9.60
N MET A 52 -14.89 9.42 9.38
CA MET A 52 -15.26 9.84 8.03
C MET A 52 -14.48 11.08 7.62
N VAL A 53 -13.91 11.01 6.43
CA VAL A 53 -13.24 12.13 5.77
C VAL A 53 -13.94 12.33 4.44
N ILE A 54 -14.59 13.48 4.26
CA ILE A 54 -15.50 13.76 3.13
C ILE A 54 -15.01 15.00 2.37
N GLY A 55 -15.12 14.97 1.02
CA GLY A 55 -14.90 16.13 0.16
C GLY A 55 -13.44 16.61 0.15
N GLN A 56 -12.48 15.72 0.31
CA GLN A 56 -11.06 16.07 0.27
C GLN A 56 -10.45 15.79 -1.09
N SER A 57 -9.60 16.70 -1.56
CA SER A 57 -8.80 16.52 -2.78
C SER A 57 -7.59 15.58 -2.55
N SER A 58 -7.16 15.45 -1.30
CA SER A 58 -6.08 14.56 -0.89
C SER A 58 -6.55 13.67 0.26
N ILE A 59 -6.24 12.38 0.20
CA ILE A 59 -6.67 11.42 1.22
C ILE A 59 -5.57 10.40 1.54
N TYR A 60 -5.48 10.06 2.82
CA TYR A 60 -4.68 8.92 3.27
C TYR A 60 -5.52 7.65 3.19
N PHE A 61 -5.07 6.69 2.38
CA PHE A 61 -5.75 5.41 2.20
C PHE A 61 -4.74 4.28 2.07
N LEU A 62 -4.89 3.23 2.88
CA LEU A 62 -4.03 2.02 2.87
C LEU A 62 -2.52 2.32 2.89
N GLY A 63 -2.08 3.28 3.68
CA GLY A 63 -0.65 3.58 3.83
C GLY A 63 -0.06 4.51 2.76
N VAL A 64 -0.89 4.99 1.82
CA VAL A 64 -0.47 5.97 0.81
C VAL A 64 -1.27 7.26 0.94
N ASN A 65 -0.70 8.35 0.50
CA ASN A 65 -1.40 9.61 0.27
C ASN A 65 -1.72 9.72 -1.22
N ILE A 66 -3.00 9.87 -1.53
CA ILE A 66 -3.51 10.00 -2.90
C ILE A 66 -3.87 11.48 -3.12
N LEU A 67 -3.34 12.06 -4.20
CA LEU A 67 -3.57 13.44 -4.63
C LEU A 67 -3.39 13.53 -6.15
N ASP A 68 -4.35 14.11 -6.87
CA ASP A 68 -4.25 14.41 -8.30
C ASP A 68 -3.76 13.22 -9.14
N GLU A 69 -4.43 12.08 -9.02
CA GLU A 69 -4.10 10.84 -9.75
C GLU A 69 -2.69 10.30 -9.48
N LYS A 70 -2.05 10.78 -8.42
CA LYS A 70 -0.74 10.33 -7.97
C LYS A 70 -0.83 9.81 -6.55
N TYR A 71 0.12 8.96 -6.17
CA TYR A 71 0.21 8.49 -4.80
C TYR A 71 1.65 8.44 -4.31
N THR A 72 1.80 8.72 -3.05
CA THR A 72 3.06 8.68 -2.31
C THR A 72 2.91 7.82 -1.06
N LEU A 73 4.00 7.26 -0.61
CA LEU A 73 4.03 6.59 0.69
C LEU A 73 3.79 7.61 1.81
N GLN A 74 3.04 7.21 2.84
CA GLN A 74 2.88 8.07 4.01
C GLN A 74 4.24 8.31 4.71
N PRO A 75 4.55 9.55 5.11
CA PRO A 75 5.87 9.90 5.66
C PRO A 75 6.30 9.07 6.86
N HIS A 76 5.38 8.71 7.75
CA HIS A 76 5.68 7.93 8.95
C HIS A 76 6.20 6.52 8.64
N ILE A 77 5.80 5.92 7.50
CA ILE A 77 6.29 4.61 7.07
C ILE A 77 7.75 4.70 6.65
N ALA A 78 8.11 5.77 5.93
CA ALA A 78 9.50 6.03 5.55
C ALA A 78 10.38 6.29 6.79
N VAL A 79 9.88 7.08 7.75
CA VAL A 79 10.59 7.35 9.00
C VAL A 79 10.80 6.07 9.81
N SER A 80 9.77 5.23 9.93
CA SER A 80 9.83 4.00 10.74
C SER A 80 10.92 3.03 10.29
N ILE A 81 11.25 2.97 9.00
CA ILE A 81 12.34 2.12 8.50
C ILE A 81 13.73 2.66 8.91
N GLY A 82 13.87 3.98 8.98
CA GLY A 82 15.10 4.65 9.42
C GLY A 82 15.45 4.35 10.89
N GLU A 83 14.43 4.15 11.73
CA GLU A 83 14.58 3.88 13.17
C GLU A 83 15.09 2.45 13.47
N TYR A 84 14.99 1.51 12.54
CA TYR A 84 15.53 0.17 12.76
C TYR A 84 17.07 0.19 12.86
N PRO A 85 17.66 -0.67 13.69
CA PRO A 85 19.10 -0.85 13.69
C PRO A 85 19.59 -1.46 12.37
N ASP A 86 20.81 -1.19 11.97
CA ASP A 86 21.39 -1.76 10.74
C ASP A 86 21.59 -3.27 10.86
N LYS A 87 21.75 -3.78 12.08
CA LYS A 87 21.76 -5.21 12.38
C LYS A 87 20.49 -5.58 13.13
N LEU A 88 19.63 -6.39 12.50
CA LEU A 88 18.42 -6.91 13.10
C LEU A 88 18.77 -8.13 13.97
N ILE A 89 18.43 -8.06 15.26
CA ILE A 89 18.96 -8.99 16.28
C ILE A 89 18.19 -10.30 16.33
N ASN A 90 16.88 -10.28 15.98
CA ASN A 90 16.02 -11.44 16.15
C ASN A 90 14.99 -11.56 15.02
N THR A 91 14.41 -12.75 14.91
CA THR A 91 13.40 -13.10 13.91
C THR A 91 12.22 -12.12 13.87
N LYS A 92 11.75 -11.64 15.03
CA LYS A 92 10.63 -10.70 15.12
C LYS A 92 10.97 -9.35 14.47
N GLN A 93 12.17 -8.82 14.72
CA GLN A 93 12.62 -7.58 14.07
C GLN A 93 12.75 -7.74 12.56
N ILE A 94 13.28 -8.88 12.09
CA ILE A 94 13.37 -9.17 10.66
C ILE A 94 11.98 -9.22 10.02
N GLN A 95 11.02 -9.90 10.66
CA GLN A 95 9.64 -9.97 10.17
C GLN A 95 8.97 -8.60 10.12
N GLN A 96 9.11 -7.79 11.15
CA GLN A 96 8.57 -6.44 11.22
C GLN A 96 9.19 -5.53 10.15
N PHE A 97 10.52 -5.56 10.00
CA PHE A 97 11.23 -4.82 8.97
C PHE A 97 10.79 -5.22 7.57
N LEU A 98 10.69 -6.52 7.29
CA LEU A 98 10.19 -7.03 6.00
C LEU A 98 8.72 -6.66 5.75
N GLY A 99 7.90 -6.58 6.80
CA GLY A 99 6.53 -6.08 6.71
C GLY A 99 6.48 -4.65 6.18
N ILE A 100 7.32 -3.75 6.72
CA ILE A 100 7.42 -2.37 6.24
C ILE A 100 8.00 -2.31 4.82
N VAL A 101 9.04 -3.09 4.54
CA VAL A 101 9.63 -3.20 3.19
C VAL A 101 8.59 -3.65 2.16
N ASN A 102 7.70 -4.56 2.54
CA ASN A 102 6.63 -5.01 1.66
C ASN A 102 5.63 -3.90 1.29
N TYR A 103 5.36 -2.99 2.22
CA TYR A 103 4.53 -1.80 1.95
C TYR A 103 5.13 -0.88 0.88
N MET A 104 6.44 -0.90 0.73
CA MET A 104 7.16 -0.07 -0.24
C MET A 104 7.43 -0.77 -1.57
N SER A 105 6.85 -1.96 -1.78
CA SER A 105 7.15 -2.80 -2.97
C SER A 105 6.92 -2.08 -4.29
N ASP A 106 5.90 -1.26 -4.37
CA ASP A 106 5.55 -0.53 -5.59
C ASP A 106 6.51 0.64 -5.88
N PHE A 107 7.13 1.19 -4.83
CA PHE A 107 7.99 2.37 -4.90
C PHE A 107 9.47 2.04 -5.16
N ILE A 108 9.89 0.78 -4.96
CA ILE A 108 11.29 0.38 -5.07
C ILE A 108 11.47 -0.66 -6.17
N LEU A 109 12.16 -0.29 -7.23
CA LEU A 109 12.48 -1.21 -8.33
C LEU A 109 13.32 -2.40 -7.84
N LYS A 110 12.93 -3.60 -8.27
CA LYS A 110 13.64 -4.87 -7.95
C LYS A 110 13.80 -5.12 -6.45
N ILE A 111 12.84 -4.68 -5.64
CA ILE A 111 12.83 -4.84 -4.17
C ILE A 111 13.02 -6.30 -3.75
N SER A 112 12.62 -7.26 -4.60
CA SER A 112 12.79 -8.70 -4.36
C SER A 112 14.24 -9.10 -4.09
N ARG A 113 15.23 -8.42 -4.68
CA ARG A 113 16.66 -8.69 -4.45
C ARG A 113 17.05 -8.43 -2.99
N TYR A 114 16.60 -7.33 -2.43
CA TYR A 114 16.82 -6.95 -1.03
C TYR A 114 16.04 -7.85 -0.09
N ARG A 115 14.77 -8.06 -0.39
CA ARG A 115 13.86 -8.89 0.41
C ARG A 115 14.35 -10.34 0.50
N ASN A 116 14.73 -10.95 -0.62
CA ASN A 116 15.14 -12.34 -0.65
C ASN A 116 16.38 -12.62 0.23
N CYS A 117 17.32 -11.68 0.30
CA CYS A 117 18.46 -11.79 1.20
C CYS A 117 18.02 -11.92 2.66
N LEU A 118 17.11 -11.06 3.13
CA LEU A 118 16.64 -11.05 4.51
C LEU A 118 15.67 -12.21 4.82
N VAL A 119 14.87 -12.66 3.86
CA VAL A 119 13.96 -13.80 4.02
C VAL A 119 14.71 -15.10 4.30
N GLN A 120 15.94 -15.27 3.80
CA GLN A 120 16.77 -16.46 4.11
C GLN A 120 17.03 -16.61 5.60
N LEU A 121 17.04 -15.48 6.36
CA LEU A 121 17.21 -15.48 7.81
C LEU A 121 15.98 -15.97 8.59
N LEU A 122 14.82 -16.12 7.92
CA LEU A 122 13.57 -16.62 8.52
C LEU A 122 13.32 -18.10 8.26
N LYS A 123 14.19 -18.79 7.52
CA LYS A 123 14.04 -20.21 7.22
C LYS A 123 14.28 -21.09 8.47
N LYS A 124 13.87 -22.36 8.41
CA LYS A 124 14.07 -23.34 9.50
C LYS A 124 15.54 -23.52 9.90
N SER A 125 16.48 -23.39 8.93
CA SER A 125 17.92 -23.35 9.15
C SER A 125 18.43 -21.99 8.67
N PRO A 126 18.31 -20.95 9.51
CA PRO A 126 18.65 -19.59 9.11
C PRO A 126 20.16 -19.45 8.95
N LEU A 127 20.56 -18.64 7.98
CA LEU A 127 21.95 -18.18 7.86
C LEU A 127 22.29 -17.28 9.04
N GLU A 128 23.54 -17.24 9.42
CA GLU A 128 24.02 -16.25 10.37
C GLU A 128 24.01 -14.85 9.74
N TRP A 129 23.70 -13.84 10.57
CA TRP A 129 23.76 -12.46 10.14
C TRP A 129 25.20 -12.09 9.75
N ASN A 130 25.40 -11.58 8.55
CA ASN A 130 26.70 -11.16 8.05
C ASN A 130 26.64 -9.73 7.48
N PHE A 131 27.77 -9.25 6.97
CA PHE A 131 27.92 -7.91 6.40
C PHE A 131 26.94 -7.61 5.25
N VAL A 132 26.65 -8.60 4.39
CA VAL A 132 25.75 -8.43 3.26
C VAL A 132 24.34 -8.06 3.74
N HIS A 133 23.85 -8.66 4.83
CA HIS A 133 22.55 -8.33 5.41
C HIS A 133 22.50 -6.89 5.93
N THR A 134 23.60 -6.44 6.55
CA THR A 134 23.75 -5.05 7.02
C THR A 134 23.73 -4.07 5.84
N GLU A 135 24.47 -4.35 4.77
CA GLU A 135 24.45 -3.52 3.56
C GLU A 135 23.03 -3.44 2.96
N VAL A 136 22.32 -4.55 2.88
CA VAL A 136 20.94 -4.59 2.37
C VAL A 136 20.03 -3.69 3.19
N VAL A 137 20.09 -3.72 4.51
CA VAL A 137 19.30 -2.84 5.39
C VAL A 137 19.66 -1.38 5.16
N GLN A 138 20.94 -1.05 5.09
CA GLN A 138 21.41 0.33 4.84
C GLN A 138 21.01 0.84 3.46
N GLN A 139 21.06 -0.01 2.44
CA GLN A 139 20.62 0.35 1.09
C GLN A 139 19.12 0.61 1.05
N LEU A 140 18.31 -0.23 1.70
CA LEU A 140 16.86 -0.02 1.81
C LEU A 140 16.55 1.31 2.51
N LYS A 141 17.22 1.63 3.61
CA LYS A 141 17.06 2.92 4.29
C LYS A 141 17.36 4.12 3.37
N LYS A 142 18.43 4.06 2.60
CA LYS A 142 18.79 5.12 1.63
C LYS A 142 17.79 5.25 0.49
N LEU A 143 17.23 4.12 0.01
CA LEU A 143 16.23 4.14 -1.06
C LEU A 143 14.93 4.80 -0.59
N VAL A 144 14.56 4.59 0.68
CA VAL A 144 13.33 5.15 1.26
C VAL A 144 13.38 6.66 1.39
N GLU A 145 14.56 7.26 1.55
CA GLU A 145 14.72 8.73 1.59
C GLU A 145 14.33 9.42 0.28
N LYS A 146 14.33 8.69 -0.84
CA LYS A 146 14.12 9.22 -2.21
C LYS A 146 13.07 8.43 -2.98
N LEU A 147 11.97 8.06 -2.32
CA LEU A 147 10.90 7.34 -3.00
C LEU A 147 10.24 8.19 -4.08
N PRO A 148 9.94 7.60 -5.25
CA PRO A 148 9.27 8.32 -6.32
C PRO A 148 7.80 8.60 -5.99
N LEU A 149 7.28 9.66 -6.60
CA LEU A 149 5.85 9.85 -6.74
C LEU A 149 5.35 8.90 -7.82
N LEU A 150 4.38 8.06 -7.52
CA LEU A 150 3.79 7.15 -8.49
C LEU A 150 2.49 7.73 -9.04
N GLN A 151 2.23 7.43 -10.31
CA GLN A 151 1.00 7.85 -10.99
C GLN A 151 0.01 6.70 -11.06
N ILE A 152 -1.26 6.97 -10.77
CA ILE A 152 -2.34 6.02 -11.00
C ILE A 152 -2.50 5.87 -12.52
N PRO A 153 -2.54 4.63 -13.05
CA PRO A 153 -2.64 4.41 -14.49
C PRO A 153 -3.89 5.07 -15.08
N MET A 154 -3.68 6.01 -15.99
CA MET A 154 -4.76 6.71 -16.69
C MET A 154 -5.55 5.76 -17.61
N PRO A 155 -6.82 6.09 -17.96
CA PRO A 155 -7.57 5.36 -18.96
C PRO A 155 -6.80 5.34 -20.30
N GLY A 156 -6.66 4.17 -20.91
CA GLY A 156 -5.94 4.01 -22.16
C GLY A 156 -5.72 2.54 -22.53
N LYS A 157 -5.03 2.31 -23.65
CA LYS A 157 -4.66 0.96 -24.08
C LYS A 157 -3.66 0.38 -23.09
N ARG A 158 -4.02 -0.73 -22.47
CA ARG A 158 -3.15 -1.50 -21.57
C ARG A 158 -2.69 -2.77 -22.27
N ILE A 159 -1.41 -3.08 -22.19
CA ILE A 159 -0.84 -4.30 -22.74
C ILE A 159 -0.35 -5.12 -21.55
N LEU A 160 -0.91 -6.30 -21.36
CA LEU A 160 -0.39 -7.31 -20.43
C LEU A 160 0.53 -8.23 -21.22
N GLN A 161 1.79 -8.24 -20.85
CA GLN A 161 2.77 -9.21 -21.34
C GLN A 161 3.02 -10.25 -20.24
N ILE A 162 2.77 -11.50 -20.55
CA ILE A 162 3.01 -12.64 -19.68
C ILE A 162 4.10 -13.47 -20.33
N ASP A 163 5.12 -13.78 -19.56
CA ASP A 163 6.18 -14.72 -19.93
C ASP A 163 6.18 -15.87 -18.92
N ALA A 164 6.15 -17.09 -19.40
CA ALA A 164 6.25 -18.29 -18.58
C ALA A 164 7.62 -18.91 -18.78
N SER A 165 8.37 -19.15 -17.69
CA SER A 165 9.61 -19.91 -17.77
C SER A 165 9.31 -21.40 -17.69
N ASP A 166 10.01 -22.20 -18.49
CA ASP A 166 9.87 -23.67 -18.49
C ASP A 166 10.55 -24.33 -17.27
N GLU A 167 11.22 -23.56 -16.40
CA GLU A 167 11.88 -24.06 -15.20
C GLU A 167 11.12 -23.63 -13.92
N TYR A 168 10.62 -24.64 -13.19
CA TYR A 168 10.11 -24.55 -11.84
C TYR A 168 11.05 -25.24 -10.86
#